data_85bf85fabea6215c3f194214608b68a2
#
_entry.id   85bf85fabea6215c3f194214608b68a2
#
_cell.length_a   1.000
_cell.length_b   1.000
_cell.length_c   1.000
_cell.angle_alpha   90.00
_cell.angle_beta   90.00
_cell.angle_gamma   90.00
#
_symmetry.space_group_name_H-M   'P 1'
#
loop_
_entity.id
_entity.type
_entity.pdbx_description
1 polymer ?
#
loop_
_entity_poly.entity_id
_entity_poly.type
_entity_poly.pdbx_seq_one_letter_code
_entity_poly.pdbx_strand_id
1 'polypeptide(L)'
;MLLTIGAMAGTAMGLVISAFANTRDQATTIVPLALVPQLILAGVLVPRLPDIATMAAKVAVSGYWLTEAMKSVFIAAEGRVPIINVQTGTLMDMTAQPAAWGAAIVAAHALIFLLIAYLVTLLRHGRHSRGH
;
A
#
# COMPACT_ATOMS: atom_id res chain seq x y z
N MET A 1 -13.63 4.72 8.29
CA MET A 1 -13.76 3.68 7.24
C MET A 1 -12.48 3.52 6.42
N LEU A 2 -11.90 4.57 5.77
CA LEU A 2 -10.65 4.43 4.99
C LEU A 2 -9.46 3.94 5.83
N LEU A 3 -9.28 4.47 7.03
CA LEU A 3 -8.20 4.05 7.94
C LEU A 3 -8.33 2.57 8.34
N THR A 4 -9.55 2.09 8.53
CA THR A 4 -9.80 0.67 8.85
C THR A 4 -9.38 -0.23 7.70
N ILE A 5 -9.74 0.13 6.46
CA ILE A 5 -9.36 -0.62 5.26
C ILE A 5 -7.83 -0.59 5.07
N GLY A 6 -7.21 0.57 5.30
CA GLY A 6 -5.76 0.72 5.26
C GLY A 6 -5.04 -0.13 6.31
N ALA A 7 -5.56 -0.17 7.55
CA ALA A 7 -5.03 -1.01 8.61
C ALA A 7 -5.15 -2.51 8.26
N MET A 8 -6.27 -2.93 7.68
CA MET A 8 -6.45 -4.31 7.20
C MET A 8 -5.42 -4.67 6.12
N ALA A 9 -5.18 -3.79 5.16
CA ALA A 9 -4.18 -4.03 4.12
C ALA A 9 -2.76 -4.12 4.70
N GLY A 10 -2.41 -3.25 5.65
CA GLY A 10 -1.14 -3.31 6.37
C GLY A 10 -0.95 -4.61 7.17
N THR A 11 -2.00 -5.03 7.88
CA THR A 11 -2.00 -6.31 8.62
C THR A 11 -1.83 -7.51 7.68
N ALA A 12 -2.56 -7.53 6.56
CA ALA A 12 -2.47 -8.57 5.55
C ALA A 12 -1.06 -8.66 4.96
N MET A 13 -0.42 -7.52 4.68
CA MET A 13 0.98 -7.48 4.24
C MET A 13 1.94 -8.00 5.31
N GLY A 14 1.72 -7.66 6.58
CA GLY A 14 2.50 -8.20 7.70
C GLY A 14 2.41 -9.72 7.79
N LEU A 15 1.23 -10.30 7.54
CA LEU A 15 1.04 -11.76 7.46
C LEU A 15 1.82 -12.38 6.31
N VAL A 16 1.87 -11.73 5.14
CA VAL A 16 2.69 -12.19 4.00
C VAL A 16 4.16 -12.22 4.41
N ILE A 17 4.69 -11.14 4.98
CA ILE A 17 6.08 -11.08 5.44
C ILE A 17 6.37 -12.20 6.46
N SER A 18 5.48 -12.39 7.43
CA SER A 18 5.58 -13.45 8.43
C SER A 18 5.55 -14.84 7.79
N ALA A 19 4.73 -15.07 6.77
CA ALA A 19 4.65 -16.33 6.07
C ALA A 19 5.93 -16.67 5.28
N PHE A 20 6.64 -15.67 4.77
CA PHE A 20 7.91 -15.85 4.06
C PHE A 20 9.12 -15.94 5.00
N ALA A 21 9.09 -15.30 6.16
CA ALA A 21 10.19 -15.32 7.11
C ALA A 21 10.37 -16.71 7.74
N ASN A 22 11.62 -17.18 7.77
CA ASN A 22 11.96 -18.45 8.43
C ASN A 22 12.44 -18.24 9.87
N THR A 23 12.93 -17.04 10.17
CA THR A 23 13.43 -16.67 11.49
C THR A 23 12.88 -15.31 11.90
N ARG A 24 12.90 -15.05 13.20
CA ARG A 24 12.48 -13.76 13.76
C ARG A 24 13.33 -12.60 13.23
N ASP A 25 14.64 -12.81 13.12
CA ASP A 25 15.60 -11.80 12.63
C ASP A 25 15.37 -11.48 11.15
N GLN A 26 14.99 -12.48 10.37
CA GLN A 26 14.62 -12.31 8.97
C GLN A 26 13.35 -11.45 8.83
N ALA A 27 12.34 -11.70 9.65
CA ALA A 27 11.12 -10.90 9.64
C ALA A 27 11.39 -9.43 9.98
N THR A 28 12.20 -9.16 11.02
CA THR A 28 12.58 -7.81 11.46
C THR A 28 13.37 -7.05 10.40
N THR A 29 14.15 -7.72 9.58
CA THR A 29 14.92 -7.10 8.49
C THR A 29 14.05 -6.82 7.27
N ILE A 30 13.13 -7.72 6.94
CA ILE A 30 12.25 -7.59 5.76
C ILE A 30 11.23 -6.45 5.95
N VAL A 31 10.74 -6.22 7.17
CA VAL A 31 9.72 -5.19 7.44
C VAL A 31 10.16 -3.80 6.99
N PRO A 32 11.30 -3.24 7.43
CA PRO A 32 11.76 -1.94 6.94
C PRO A 32 12.01 -1.92 5.42
N LEU A 33 12.56 -3.00 4.89
CA LEU A 33 12.85 -3.14 3.46
C LEU A 33 11.58 -3.09 2.60
N ALA A 34 10.48 -3.62 3.11
CA ALA A 34 9.18 -3.56 2.46
C ALA A 34 8.47 -2.20 2.65
N LEU A 35 8.62 -1.58 3.84
CA LEU A 35 7.95 -0.31 4.15
C LEU A 35 8.55 0.89 3.44
N VAL A 36 9.89 0.96 3.31
CA VAL A 36 10.55 2.12 2.69
C VAL A 36 10.09 2.35 1.24
N PRO A 37 10.09 1.36 0.34
CA PRO A 37 9.54 1.54 -1.00
C PRO A 37 8.05 1.94 -0.99
N GLN A 38 7.27 1.38 -0.07
CA GLN A 38 5.85 1.73 0.04
C GLN A 38 5.63 3.20 0.41
N LEU A 39 6.39 3.74 1.36
CA LEU A 39 6.30 5.14 1.76
C LEU A 39 6.71 6.08 0.63
N ILE A 40 7.76 5.74 -0.10
CA ILE A 40 8.24 6.53 -1.24
C ILE A 40 7.18 6.51 -2.36
N LEU A 41 6.73 5.32 -2.74
CA LEU A 41 5.79 5.12 -3.85
C LEU A 41 4.34 5.50 -3.50
N ALA A 42 3.98 5.62 -2.22
CA ALA A 42 2.68 6.15 -1.80
C ALA A 42 2.48 7.64 -2.15
N GLY A 43 3.53 8.33 -2.63
CA GLY A 43 3.46 9.74 -3.00
C GLY A 43 3.44 10.70 -1.80
N VAL A 44 3.69 10.18 -0.58
CA VAL A 44 3.74 11.00 0.64
C VAL A 44 5.04 11.80 0.69
N LEU A 45 6.16 11.14 0.36
CA LEU A 45 7.49 11.76 0.40
C LEU A 45 7.86 12.44 -0.92
N VAL A 46 7.39 11.90 -2.05
CA VAL A 46 7.69 12.41 -3.39
C VAL A 46 6.37 12.68 -4.11
N PRO A 47 5.87 13.92 -4.11
CA PRO A 47 4.58 14.27 -4.69
C PRO A 47 4.46 14.04 -6.20
N ARG A 48 5.59 13.99 -6.90
CA ARG A 48 5.66 13.68 -8.33
C ARG A 48 6.64 12.56 -8.58
N LEU A 49 6.11 11.39 -8.80
CA LEU A 49 6.89 10.23 -9.23
C LEU A 49 7.04 10.24 -10.76
N PRO A 50 8.16 9.76 -11.31
CA PRO A 50 8.29 9.47 -12.74
C PRO A 50 7.18 8.48 -13.17
N ASP A 51 6.79 8.53 -14.46
CA ASP A 51 5.66 7.73 -14.98
C ASP A 51 5.80 6.23 -14.68
N ILE A 52 7.00 5.68 -14.81
CA ILE A 52 7.29 4.27 -14.51
C ILE A 52 7.06 3.97 -13.01
N ALA A 53 7.53 4.85 -12.13
CA ALA A 53 7.36 4.68 -10.69
C ALA A 53 5.88 4.83 -10.27
N THR A 54 5.15 5.75 -10.93
CA THR A 54 3.71 5.90 -10.73
C THR A 54 2.94 4.66 -11.17
N MET A 55 3.33 4.05 -12.29
CA MET A 55 2.72 2.80 -12.75
C MET A 55 2.97 1.65 -11.78
N ALA A 56 4.21 1.50 -11.29
CA ALA A 56 4.56 0.52 -10.27
C ALA A 56 3.78 0.76 -8.95
N ALA A 57 3.65 2.02 -8.53
CA ALA A 57 2.89 2.40 -7.34
C ALA A 57 1.41 2.01 -7.46
N LYS A 58 0.78 2.27 -8.60
CA LYS A 58 -0.62 1.92 -8.85
C LYS A 58 -0.88 0.42 -8.78
N VAL A 59 0.06 -0.39 -9.20
CA VAL A 59 -0.10 -1.85 -9.25
C VAL A 59 0.26 -2.53 -7.92
N ALA A 60 1.35 -2.08 -7.27
CA ALA A 60 1.96 -2.84 -6.18
C ALA A 60 1.76 -2.22 -4.79
N VAL A 61 1.39 -0.93 -4.71
CA VAL A 61 1.41 -0.18 -3.44
C VAL A 61 0.01 0.20 -2.99
N SER A 62 -0.50 -0.49 -1.98
CA SER A 62 -1.79 -0.17 -1.35
C SER A 62 -1.81 1.24 -0.74
N GLY A 63 -0.66 1.70 -0.23
CA GLY A 63 -0.50 3.06 0.31
C GLY A 63 -0.75 4.17 -0.71
N TYR A 64 -0.42 3.96 -1.98
CA TYR A 64 -0.73 4.91 -3.05
C TYR A 64 -2.24 5.19 -3.14
N TRP A 65 -3.03 4.14 -3.24
CA TRP A 65 -4.49 4.25 -3.34
C TRP A 65 -5.15 4.76 -2.07
N LEU A 66 -4.60 4.41 -0.91
CA LEU A 66 -5.05 4.96 0.37
C LEU A 66 -4.82 6.47 0.41
N THR A 67 -3.65 6.95 -0.02
CA THR A 67 -3.32 8.38 -0.11
C THR A 67 -4.25 9.10 -1.09
N GLU A 68 -4.52 8.53 -2.27
CA GLU A 68 -5.46 9.08 -3.24
C GLU A 68 -6.90 9.16 -2.69
N ALA A 69 -7.35 8.11 -2.01
CA ALA A 69 -8.67 8.10 -1.36
C ALA A 69 -8.77 9.15 -0.25
N MET A 70 -7.72 9.34 0.53
CA MET A 70 -7.68 10.39 1.57
C MET A 70 -7.72 11.79 0.95
N LYS A 71 -6.93 12.05 -0.12
CA LYS A 71 -6.96 13.33 -0.84
C LYS A 71 -8.38 13.66 -1.30
N SER A 72 -9.12 12.70 -1.86
CA SER A 72 -10.48 12.94 -2.33
C SER A 72 -11.46 13.32 -1.21
N VAL A 73 -11.27 12.76 0.00
CA VAL A 73 -12.07 13.12 1.18
C VAL A 73 -11.76 14.55 1.62
N PHE A 74 -10.49 14.95 1.64
CA PHE A 74 -10.10 16.32 1.96
C PHE A 74 -10.64 17.33 0.94
N ILE A 75 -10.53 17.04 -0.35
CA ILE A 75 -11.08 17.89 -1.41
C ILE A 75 -12.59 18.02 -1.28
N ALA A 76 -13.30 16.94 -0.95
CA ALA A 76 -14.75 16.97 -0.74
C ALA A 76 -15.15 17.78 0.48
N ALA A 77 -14.33 17.79 1.54
CA ALA A 77 -14.61 18.52 2.78
C ALA A 77 -14.30 20.02 2.67
N GLU A 78 -13.22 20.39 1.98
CA GLU A 78 -12.72 21.78 1.92
C GLU A 78 -12.91 22.45 0.56
N GLY A 79 -13.47 21.74 -0.44
CA GLY A 79 -13.79 22.22 -1.78
C GLY A 79 -12.58 22.25 -2.74
N ARG A 80 -11.46 22.78 -2.32
CA ARG A 80 -10.21 22.80 -3.09
C ARG A 80 -9.03 22.81 -2.12
N VAL A 81 -8.09 21.90 -2.31
CA VAL A 81 -6.83 21.93 -1.56
C VAL A 81 -5.73 22.36 -2.52
N PRO A 82 -5.28 23.63 -2.46
CA PRO A 82 -4.17 24.09 -3.27
C PRO A 82 -2.87 23.48 -2.77
N ILE A 83 -2.11 22.83 -3.65
CA ILE A 83 -0.74 22.39 -3.37
C ILE A 83 0.21 23.39 -4.02
N ILE A 84 1.24 23.77 -3.26
CA ILE A 84 2.34 24.55 -3.83
C ILE A 84 3.24 23.58 -4.59
N ASN A 85 3.39 23.80 -5.89
CA ASN A 85 4.43 23.12 -6.64
C ASN A 85 5.79 23.68 -6.19
N VAL A 86 6.54 22.88 -5.45
CA VAL A 86 7.84 23.28 -4.88
C VAL A 86 8.86 23.70 -5.95
N GLN A 87 8.71 23.19 -7.18
CA GLN A 87 9.64 23.52 -8.29
C GLN A 87 9.29 24.82 -9.00
N THR A 88 8.01 25.17 -9.09
CA THR A 88 7.55 26.35 -9.84
C THR A 88 6.96 27.44 -8.96
N GLY A 89 6.76 27.16 -7.66
CA GLY A 89 6.11 28.09 -6.73
C GLY A 89 4.63 28.37 -7.05
N THR A 90 4.04 27.65 -8.03
CA THR A 90 2.65 27.88 -8.46
C THR A 90 1.69 27.00 -7.65
N LEU A 91 0.50 27.57 -7.36
CA LEU A 91 -0.60 26.82 -6.78
C LEU A 91 -1.21 25.90 -7.85
N MET A 92 -1.33 24.62 -7.55
CA MET A 92 -1.99 23.63 -8.39
C MET A 92 -3.20 23.08 -7.66
N ASP A 93 -4.32 22.93 -8.36
CA ASP A 93 -5.47 22.22 -7.83
C ASP A 93 -5.17 20.72 -7.74
N MET A 94 -5.46 20.11 -6.58
CA MET A 94 -5.42 18.67 -6.44
C MET A 94 -6.56 18.03 -7.22
N THR A 95 -6.23 17.15 -8.14
CA THR A 95 -7.20 16.19 -8.69
C THR A 95 -7.02 14.85 -7.96
N ALA A 96 -8.08 14.26 -7.47
CA ALA A 96 -8.05 12.96 -6.83
C ALA A 96 -9.11 12.02 -7.43
N GLN A 97 -8.78 10.74 -7.41
CA GLN A 97 -9.74 9.70 -7.78
C GLN A 97 -10.84 9.58 -6.71
N PRO A 98 -12.07 9.16 -7.06
CA PRO A 98 -13.12 8.97 -6.06
C PRO A 98 -12.67 8.08 -4.90
N ALA A 99 -12.97 8.49 -3.66
CA ALA A 99 -12.57 7.76 -2.44
C ALA A 99 -13.02 6.30 -2.44
N ALA A 100 -14.20 6.03 -2.98
CA ALA A 100 -14.74 4.67 -3.10
C ALA A 100 -13.87 3.77 -3.99
N TRP A 101 -13.33 4.32 -5.07
CA TRP A 101 -12.46 3.58 -5.99
C TRP A 101 -11.12 3.23 -5.32
N GLY A 102 -10.49 4.19 -4.66
CA GLY A 102 -9.27 3.94 -3.89
C GLY A 102 -9.48 2.91 -2.78
N ALA A 103 -10.59 3.03 -2.03
CA ALA A 103 -10.95 2.08 -0.98
C ALA A 103 -11.15 0.66 -1.53
N ALA A 104 -11.82 0.52 -2.67
CA ALA A 104 -12.03 -0.79 -3.31
C ALA A 104 -10.70 -1.45 -3.72
N ILE A 105 -9.78 -0.67 -4.28
CA ILE A 105 -8.46 -1.18 -4.67
C ILE A 105 -7.63 -1.58 -3.44
N VAL A 106 -7.65 -0.78 -2.36
CA VAL A 106 -6.95 -1.14 -1.11
C VAL A 106 -7.53 -2.42 -0.51
N ALA A 107 -8.85 -2.59 -0.54
CA ALA A 107 -9.50 -3.83 -0.09
C ALA A 107 -9.10 -5.03 -0.97
N ALA A 108 -9.01 -4.86 -2.29
CA ALA A 108 -8.53 -5.90 -3.20
C ALA A 108 -7.07 -6.30 -2.90
N HIS A 109 -6.19 -5.33 -2.64
CA HIS A 109 -4.81 -5.63 -2.22
C HIS A 109 -4.76 -6.42 -0.91
N ALA A 110 -5.60 -6.07 0.08
CA ALA A 110 -5.70 -6.80 1.34
C ALA A 110 -6.09 -8.26 1.10
N LEU A 111 -7.08 -8.52 0.24
CA LEU A 111 -7.50 -9.87 -0.11
C LEU A 111 -6.40 -10.66 -0.84
N ILE A 112 -5.69 -10.01 -1.76
CA ILE A 112 -4.55 -10.64 -2.46
C ILE A 112 -3.45 -11.01 -1.48
N PHE A 113 -3.09 -10.14 -0.54
CA PHE A 113 -2.09 -10.43 0.48
C PHE A 113 -2.51 -11.57 1.39
N LEU A 114 -3.78 -11.60 1.83
CA LEU A 114 -4.31 -12.71 2.62
C LEU A 114 -4.26 -14.04 1.86
N LEU A 115 -4.61 -14.03 0.59
CA LEU A 115 -4.54 -15.22 -0.26
C LEU A 115 -3.10 -15.72 -0.41
N ILE A 116 -2.15 -14.82 -0.65
CA ILE A 116 -0.73 -15.16 -0.73
C ILE A 116 -0.24 -15.77 0.59
N ALA A 117 -0.54 -15.13 1.73
CA ALA A 117 -0.16 -15.62 3.05
C ALA A 117 -0.75 -17.03 3.31
N TYR A 118 -2.00 -17.23 2.96
CA TYR A 118 -2.67 -18.53 3.08
C TYR A 118 -2.02 -19.61 2.22
N LEU A 119 -1.77 -19.33 0.94
CA LEU A 119 -1.13 -20.27 0.02
C LEU A 119 0.28 -20.65 0.46
N VAL A 120 1.09 -19.67 0.89
CA VAL A 120 2.45 -19.93 1.39
C VAL A 120 2.40 -20.82 2.63
N THR A 121 1.46 -20.59 3.54
CA THR A 121 1.27 -21.40 4.75
C THR A 121 0.87 -22.83 4.41
N LEU A 122 -0.06 -23.01 3.46
CA LEU A 122 -0.47 -24.36 2.99
C LEU A 122 0.71 -25.12 2.38
N LEU A 123 1.50 -24.48 1.52
CA LEU A 123 2.64 -25.11 0.86
C LEU A 123 3.72 -25.53 1.88
N ARG A 124 3.88 -24.79 2.96
CA ARG A 124 4.79 -25.15 4.05
C ARG A 124 4.32 -26.36 4.85
N HIS A 125 3.03 -26.41 5.22
CA HIS A 125 2.47 -27.56 5.95
C HIS A 125 2.51 -28.85 5.13
N GLY A 126 2.24 -28.78 3.83
CA GLY A 126 2.29 -29.95 2.94
C GLY A 126 3.69 -30.55 2.77
N ARG A 127 4.76 -29.78 3.01
CA ARG A 127 6.15 -30.31 2.97
C ARG A 127 6.52 -31.07 4.26
N HIS A 128 6.02 -30.68 5.41
CA HIS A 128 6.29 -31.38 6.67
C HIS A 128 5.58 -32.73 6.79
N SER A 129 4.44 -32.92 6.14
CA SER A 129 3.70 -34.18 6.19
C SER A 129 4.23 -35.28 5.25
N ARG A 130 5.15 -34.97 4.33
CA ARG A 130 5.75 -35.94 3.39
C ARG A 130 7.14 -36.45 3.81
N GLY A 131 7.64 -36.02 4.96
CA GLY A 131 8.97 -36.40 5.49
C GLY A 131 8.97 -37.46 6.60
N HIS A 132 7.84 -38.17 6.79
CA HIS A 132 7.74 -39.33 7.69
C HIS A 132 7.39 -40.58 6.93
#